data_e89449123d3cca9abe6947e91da8c551
#
_entry.id   e89449123d3cca9abe6947e91da8c551
#
_cell.length_a   1.000
_cell.length_b   1.000
_cell.length_c   1.000
_cell.angle_alpha   90.00
_cell.angle_beta   90.00
_cell.angle_gamma   90.00
#
_symmetry.space_group_name_H-M   'P 1'
#
loop_
_entity.id
_entity.type
_entity.pdbx_description
1 polymer ?
#
loop_
_entity_poly.entity_id
_entity_poly.type
_entity_poly.pdbx_seq_one_letter_code
_entity_poly.pdbx_strand_id
1 'polypeptide(L)'
;IVKAATIILLCNTAVQLMQTFGWNFQPVENASESILASIASPFAYLLVPIVGVLSWELAAAAVTGFIAKENVVGTLAVCYGISNLIDTEALEMAEGAGTEVAAVFAITKVAALAYLMFNLFTPPCFAAMGAMNSEIKDKKWFWGGIALQLGTGYSVGFLVYQIGTLITTGSLGAGFVGGLIF
;
A
#
# COMPACT_ATOMS: atom_id res chain seq x y z
N ILE A 1 -22.45 5.29 -11.81
CA ILE A 1 -21.17 5.25 -12.53
C ILE A 1 -20.52 6.63 -12.53
N VAL A 2 -21.22 7.71 -12.98
CA VAL A 2 -20.64 9.06 -13.11
C VAL A 2 -20.11 9.59 -11.76
N LYS A 3 -20.86 9.47 -10.67
CA LYS A 3 -20.44 9.92 -9.34
C LYS A 3 -19.16 9.21 -8.86
N ALA A 4 -19.07 7.89 -9.07
CA ALA A 4 -17.90 7.12 -8.69
C ALA A 4 -16.66 7.52 -9.52
N ALA A 5 -16.83 7.67 -10.84
CA ALA A 5 -15.77 8.11 -11.74
C ALA A 5 -15.22 9.51 -11.37
N THR A 6 -16.12 10.45 -11.04
CA THR A 6 -15.72 11.80 -10.62
C THR A 6 -14.91 11.77 -9.31
N ILE A 7 -15.34 10.97 -8.32
CA ILE A 7 -14.63 10.84 -7.04
C ILE A 7 -13.24 10.24 -7.27
N ILE A 8 -13.14 9.17 -8.06
CA ILE A 8 -11.86 8.54 -8.38
C ILE A 8 -10.93 9.53 -9.09
N LEU A 9 -11.44 10.27 -10.07
CA LEU A 9 -10.65 11.27 -10.80
C LEU A 9 -10.10 12.35 -9.86
N LEU A 10 -10.96 12.92 -9.01
CA LEU A 10 -10.56 13.95 -8.04
C LEU A 10 -9.54 13.42 -7.04
N CYS A 11 -9.76 12.22 -6.50
CA CYS A 11 -8.83 11.59 -5.56
C CYS A 11 -7.48 11.29 -6.21
N ASN A 12 -7.47 10.76 -7.45
CA ASN A 12 -6.23 10.49 -8.17
C ASN A 12 -5.45 11.78 -8.46
N THR A 13 -6.16 12.83 -8.88
CA THR A 13 -5.54 14.15 -9.11
C THR A 13 -4.94 14.70 -7.83
N ALA A 14 -5.64 14.60 -6.70
CA ALA A 14 -5.14 15.05 -5.40
C ALA A 14 -3.88 14.26 -4.98
N VAL A 15 -3.89 12.94 -5.13
CA VAL A 15 -2.71 12.11 -4.83
C VAL A 15 -1.53 12.47 -5.72
N GLN A 16 -1.75 12.68 -7.02
CA GLN A 16 -0.70 13.07 -7.95
C GLN A 16 -0.08 14.41 -7.55
N LEU A 17 -0.90 15.38 -7.15
CA LEU A 17 -0.40 16.65 -6.62
C LEU A 17 0.42 16.45 -5.34
N MET A 18 -0.05 15.61 -4.42
CA MET A 18 0.68 15.31 -3.17
C MET A 18 2.01 14.57 -3.40
N GLN A 19 2.13 13.81 -4.48
CA GLN A 19 3.37 13.15 -4.87
C GLN A 19 4.37 14.11 -5.52
N THR A 20 3.86 15.09 -6.28
CA THR A 20 4.69 16.00 -7.09
C THR A 20 5.12 17.24 -6.31
N PHE A 21 4.33 17.69 -5.35
CA PHE A 21 4.58 18.93 -4.61
C PHE A 21 4.97 18.67 -3.15
N GLY A 22 5.92 19.48 -2.66
CA GLY A 22 6.24 19.58 -1.23
C GLY A 22 5.33 20.57 -0.50
N TRP A 23 5.51 20.71 0.80
CA TRP A 23 4.76 21.65 1.65
C TRP A 23 4.85 23.11 1.21
N ASN A 24 5.87 23.48 0.45
CA ASN A 24 6.07 24.84 -0.09
C ASN A 24 5.41 25.03 -1.47
N PHE A 25 4.60 24.09 -1.93
CA PHE A 25 4.00 24.09 -3.27
C PHE A 25 5.02 24.20 -4.41
N GLN A 26 6.24 23.73 -4.18
CA GLN A 26 7.26 23.60 -5.22
C GLN A 26 7.34 22.15 -5.67
N PRO A 27 7.56 21.90 -6.96
CA PRO A 27 7.79 20.55 -7.44
C PRO A 27 9.06 20.00 -6.78
N VAL A 28 8.96 18.79 -6.21
CA VAL A 28 10.08 18.12 -5.55
C VAL A 28 10.79 17.20 -6.54
N GLU A 29 12.11 17.23 -6.53
CA GLU A 29 12.92 16.31 -7.33
C GLU A 29 12.99 14.92 -6.70
N ASN A 30 12.93 14.86 -5.36
CA ASN A 30 12.95 13.61 -4.61
C ASN A 30 11.57 13.31 -4.03
N ALA A 31 11.01 12.16 -4.34
CA ALA A 31 9.70 11.73 -3.83
C ALA A 31 9.62 11.70 -2.30
N SER A 32 10.76 11.55 -1.60
CA SER A 32 10.85 11.58 -0.13
C SER A 32 10.53 12.93 0.50
N GLU A 33 10.61 14.03 -0.24
CA GLU A 33 10.29 15.39 0.20
C GLU A 33 8.84 15.79 -0.09
N SER A 34 8.08 14.90 -0.70
CA SER A 34 6.68 15.14 -1.05
C SER A 34 5.78 15.20 0.19
N ILE A 35 4.63 15.85 0.03
CA ILE A 35 3.57 15.87 1.06
C ILE A 35 3.14 14.44 1.39
N LEU A 36 3.04 13.59 0.38
CA LEU A 36 2.67 12.18 0.54
C LEU A 36 3.65 11.43 1.44
N ALA A 37 4.97 11.62 1.25
CA ALA A 37 6.00 11.00 2.08
C ALA A 37 5.86 11.40 3.56
N SER A 38 5.60 12.69 3.81
CA SER A 38 5.40 13.18 5.17
C SER A 38 4.19 12.56 5.86
N ILE A 39 3.09 12.35 5.14
CA ILE A 39 1.88 11.72 5.66
C ILE A 39 2.07 10.21 5.84
N ALA A 40 2.75 9.57 4.91
CA ALA A 40 2.94 8.11 4.91
C ALA A 40 3.97 7.63 5.94
N SER A 41 4.97 8.45 6.26
CA SER A 41 6.05 8.07 7.19
C SER A 41 5.58 7.48 8.52
N PRO A 42 4.60 8.04 9.24
CA PRO A 42 4.11 7.45 10.50
C PRO A 42 3.45 6.08 10.28
N PHE A 43 2.82 5.85 9.12
CA PHE A 43 2.21 4.56 8.80
C PHE A 43 3.26 3.48 8.45
N ALA A 44 4.49 3.87 8.09
CA ALA A 44 5.57 2.93 7.85
C ALA A 44 5.88 2.08 9.10
N TYR A 45 5.80 2.67 10.29
CA TYR A 45 6.00 1.92 11.54
C TYR A 45 4.96 0.81 11.75
N LEU A 46 3.72 1.06 11.32
CA LEU A 46 2.64 0.06 11.40
C LEU A 46 2.87 -1.12 10.45
N LEU A 47 3.58 -0.89 9.35
CA LEU A 47 3.87 -1.91 8.34
C LEU A 47 5.12 -2.75 8.65
N VAL A 48 5.98 -2.32 9.57
CA VAL A 48 7.20 -3.08 9.95
C VAL A 48 6.90 -4.54 10.33
N PRO A 49 5.86 -4.87 11.12
CA PRO A 49 5.57 -6.27 11.46
C PRO A 49 5.10 -7.13 10.28
N ILE A 50 4.67 -6.51 9.19
CA ILE A 50 4.16 -7.17 7.97
C ILE A 50 5.25 -7.30 6.91
N VAL A 51 6.13 -6.30 6.79
CA VAL A 51 7.13 -6.23 5.71
C VAL A 51 8.55 -6.44 6.23
N GLY A 52 8.79 -6.18 7.52
CA GLY A 52 10.10 -6.33 8.16
C GLY A 52 11.08 -5.19 7.92
N VAL A 53 10.72 -4.20 7.11
CA VAL A 53 11.52 -3.01 6.81
C VAL A 53 10.70 -1.74 7.04
N LEU A 54 11.38 -0.68 7.43
CA LEU A 54 10.78 0.64 7.54
C LEU A 54 10.88 1.33 6.17
N SER A 55 9.81 1.29 5.38
CA SER A 55 9.74 1.91 4.06
C SER A 55 8.53 2.83 3.99
N TRP A 56 8.80 4.12 3.79
CA TRP A 56 7.73 5.11 3.59
C TRP A 56 7.04 4.91 2.24
N GLU A 57 7.74 4.37 1.24
CA GLU A 57 7.22 4.09 -0.10
C GLU A 57 6.11 3.04 -0.07
N LEU A 58 6.34 1.96 0.68
CA LEU A 58 5.32 0.91 0.87
C LEU A 58 4.13 1.45 1.67
N ALA A 59 4.38 2.32 2.65
CA ALA A 59 3.31 2.98 3.40
C ALA A 59 2.53 3.96 2.52
N ALA A 60 3.21 4.75 1.67
CA ALA A 60 2.57 5.64 0.71
C ALA A 60 1.68 4.86 -0.27
N ALA A 61 2.19 3.74 -0.80
CA ALA A 61 1.41 2.89 -1.67
C ALA A 61 0.20 2.25 -0.97
N ALA A 62 0.33 1.84 0.29
CA ALA A 62 -0.81 1.34 1.06
C ALA A 62 -1.86 2.43 1.30
N VAL A 63 -1.45 3.64 1.63
CA VAL A 63 -2.36 4.80 1.82
C VAL A 63 -3.08 5.14 0.52
N THR A 64 -2.36 5.21 -0.60
CA THR A 64 -2.98 5.47 -1.91
C THR A 64 -3.87 4.32 -2.37
N GLY A 65 -3.56 3.09 -1.96
CA GLY A 65 -4.40 1.90 -2.19
C GLY A 65 -5.79 1.98 -1.56
N PHE A 66 -5.99 2.77 -0.49
CA PHE A 66 -7.32 3.07 0.04
C PHE A 66 -8.17 3.92 -0.92
N ILE A 67 -7.55 4.69 -1.79
CA ILE A 67 -8.25 5.51 -2.79
C ILE A 67 -8.66 4.63 -3.96
N ALA A 68 -7.69 3.91 -4.51
CA ALA A 68 -7.89 2.94 -5.58
C ALA A 68 -6.78 1.89 -5.48
N LYS A 69 -7.12 0.61 -5.29
CA LYS A 69 -6.14 -0.46 -5.07
C LYS A 69 -5.18 -0.64 -6.26
N GLU A 70 -5.63 -0.34 -7.45
CA GLU A 70 -4.82 -0.32 -8.67
C GLU A 70 -3.69 0.73 -8.63
N ASN A 71 -3.85 1.78 -7.85
CA ASN A 71 -2.83 2.82 -7.70
C ASN A 71 -1.62 2.39 -6.87
N VAL A 72 -1.70 1.30 -6.12
CA VAL A 72 -0.57 0.77 -5.33
C VAL A 72 0.65 0.57 -6.21
N VAL A 73 0.47 -0.11 -7.35
CA VAL A 73 1.57 -0.38 -8.30
C VAL A 73 2.10 0.91 -8.90
N GLY A 74 1.21 1.82 -9.33
CA GLY A 74 1.61 3.11 -9.88
C GLY A 74 2.38 3.97 -8.87
N THR A 75 1.94 4.02 -7.61
CA THR A 75 2.63 4.76 -6.55
C THR A 75 4.01 4.17 -6.29
N LEU A 76 4.14 2.85 -6.19
CA LEU A 76 5.43 2.19 -6.02
C LEU A 76 6.36 2.47 -7.19
N ALA A 77 5.87 2.40 -8.43
CA ALA A 77 6.65 2.72 -9.62
C ALA A 77 7.21 4.15 -9.57
N VAL A 78 6.38 5.12 -9.19
CA VAL A 78 6.80 6.53 -9.05
C VAL A 78 7.80 6.71 -7.91
N CYS A 79 7.52 6.15 -6.72
CA CYS A 79 8.39 6.30 -5.54
C CYS A 79 9.76 5.68 -5.74
N TYR A 80 9.83 4.57 -6.46
CA TYR A 80 11.09 3.87 -6.75
C TYR A 80 11.72 4.23 -8.09
N GLY A 81 11.08 5.10 -8.88
CA GLY A 81 11.60 5.56 -10.16
C GLY A 81 11.63 4.48 -11.26
N ILE A 82 10.81 3.43 -11.12
CA ILE A 82 10.73 2.35 -12.09
C ILE A 82 9.79 2.76 -13.22
N SER A 83 10.34 3.10 -14.39
CA SER A 83 9.56 3.58 -15.52
C SER A 83 9.04 2.48 -16.46
N ASN A 84 9.64 1.29 -16.46
CA ASN A 84 9.35 0.21 -17.41
C ASN A 84 8.93 -1.07 -16.69
N LEU A 85 7.79 -1.04 -15.99
CA LEU A 85 7.28 -2.21 -15.26
C LEU A 85 6.51 -3.17 -16.15
N ILE A 86 5.86 -2.66 -17.19
CA ILE A 86 4.96 -3.44 -18.07
C ILE A 86 5.35 -3.19 -19.52
N ASP A 87 5.57 -4.26 -20.25
CA ASP A 87 5.61 -4.21 -21.70
C ASP A 87 4.17 -4.06 -22.22
N THR A 88 3.88 -2.86 -22.76
CA THR A 88 2.53 -2.52 -23.24
C THR A 88 2.16 -3.24 -24.52
N GLU A 89 3.12 -3.79 -25.26
CA GLU A 89 2.86 -4.56 -26.50
C GLU A 89 2.54 -6.02 -26.17
N ALA A 90 3.28 -6.62 -25.23
CA ALA A 90 3.05 -8.00 -24.81
C ALA A 90 2.01 -8.16 -23.69
N LEU A 91 1.63 -7.07 -23.00
CA LEU A 91 0.80 -7.08 -21.78
C LEU A 91 1.38 -7.97 -20.66
N GLU A 92 2.68 -8.13 -20.66
CA GLU A 92 3.45 -8.91 -19.69
C GLU A 92 4.41 -8.00 -18.92
N MET A 93 4.97 -8.50 -17.84
CA MET A 93 6.05 -7.78 -17.15
C MET A 93 7.29 -7.74 -18.04
N ALA A 94 7.89 -6.57 -18.21
CA ALA A 94 9.12 -6.41 -18.99
C ALA A 94 10.20 -7.39 -18.51
N GLU A 95 10.96 -7.96 -19.45
CA GLU A 95 12.05 -8.88 -19.13
C GLU A 95 13.06 -8.18 -18.18
N GLY A 96 13.33 -8.80 -17.04
CA GLY A 96 14.22 -8.23 -16.03
C GLY A 96 13.53 -7.34 -14.99
N ALA A 97 12.29 -6.87 -15.21
CA ALA A 97 11.57 -6.02 -14.25
C ALA A 97 11.45 -6.67 -12.86
N GLY A 98 11.30 -7.98 -12.79
CA GLY A 98 11.24 -8.71 -11.52
C GLY A 98 12.55 -8.65 -10.73
N THR A 99 13.70 -8.62 -11.39
CA THR A 99 15.01 -8.50 -10.75
C THR A 99 15.31 -7.06 -10.33
N GLU A 100 14.94 -6.08 -11.15
CA GLU A 100 15.03 -4.66 -10.80
C GLU A 100 14.13 -4.34 -9.61
N VAL A 101 12.88 -4.76 -9.63
CA VAL A 101 11.94 -4.59 -8.53
C VAL A 101 12.49 -5.22 -7.25
N ALA A 102 13.03 -6.45 -7.31
CA ALA A 102 13.60 -7.11 -6.13
C ALA A 102 14.83 -6.37 -5.57
N ALA A 103 15.67 -5.79 -6.44
CA ALA A 103 16.84 -5.03 -6.04
C ALA A 103 16.47 -3.67 -5.41
N VAL A 104 15.48 -2.98 -5.99
CA VAL A 104 15.06 -1.63 -5.56
C VAL A 104 14.24 -1.70 -4.27
N PHE A 105 13.33 -2.67 -4.15
CA PHE A 105 12.49 -2.81 -2.95
C PHE A 105 13.28 -3.32 -1.73
N ALA A 106 14.42 -3.99 -1.94
CA ALA A 106 15.25 -4.58 -0.87
C ALA A 106 14.45 -5.41 0.15
N ILE A 107 13.29 -5.95 -0.27
CA ILE A 107 12.42 -6.79 0.56
C ILE A 107 12.49 -8.25 0.10
N THR A 108 12.26 -9.16 1.05
CA THR A 108 12.20 -10.58 0.74
C THR A 108 10.93 -10.93 -0.03
N LYS A 109 10.94 -12.02 -0.79
CA LYS A 109 9.74 -12.52 -1.49
C LYS A 109 8.58 -12.76 -0.52
N VAL A 110 8.89 -13.18 0.71
CA VAL A 110 7.91 -13.39 1.79
C VAL A 110 7.29 -12.07 2.21
N ALA A 111 8.10 -11.03 2.40
CA ALA A 111 7.62 -9.68 2.74
C ALA A 111 6.75 -9.10 1.64
N ALA A 112 7.12 -9.28 0.37
CA ALA A 112 6.31 -8.86 -0.76
C ALA A 112 4.95 -9.58 -0.79
N LEU A 113 4.93 -10.90 -0.57
CA LEU A 113 3.69 -11.67 -0.49
C LEU A 113 2.82 -11.20 0.68
N ALA A 114 3.41 -10.99 1.85
CA ALA A 114 2.70 -10.49 3.03
C ALA A 114 2.07 -9.11 2.79
N TYR A 115 2.80 -8.22 2.12
CA TYR A 115 2.31 -6.89 1.74
C TYR A 115 1.14 -6.98 0.74
N LEU A 116 1.22 -7.87 -0.25
CA LEU A 116 0.12 -8.12 -1.19
C LEU A 116 -1.12 -8.65 -0.47
N MET A 117 -0.94 -9.62 0.45
CA MET A 117 -2.04 -10.14 1.25
C MET A 117 -2.66 -9.07 2.14
N PHE A 118 -1.84 -8.23 2.79
CA PHE A 118 -2.33 -7.09 3.55
C PHE A 118 -3.21 -6.19 2.68
N ASN A 119 -2.73 -5.76 1.50
CA ASN A 119 -3.49 -4.91 0.60
C ASN A 119 -4.77 -5.58 0.07
N LEU A 120 -4.75 -6.90 -0.14
CA LEU A 120 -5.93 -7.65 -0.59
C LEU A 120 -7.07 -7.61 0.42
N PHE A 121 -6.75 -7.84 1.69
CA PHE A 121 -7.73 -7.95 2.77
C PHE A 121 -8.09 -6.63 3.46
N THR A 122 -7.35 -5.55 3.19
CA THR A 122 -7.71 -4.20 3.69
C THR A 122 -9.02 -3.69 3.07
N PRO A 123 -9.69 -2.70 3.69
CA PRO A 123 -10.94 -2.15 3.20
C PRO A 123 -10.90 -1.79 1.70
N PRO A 124 -12.05 -1.87 1.02
CA PRO A 124 -12.13 -1.50 -0.38
C PRO A 124 -11.91 0.01 -0.57
N CYS A 125 -11.77 0.44 -1.83
CA CYS A 125 -11.57 1.85 -2.17
C CYS A 125 -12.70 2.75 -1.64
N PHE A 126 -12.44 4.05 -1.54
CA PHE A 126 -13.43 5.03 -1.06
C PHE A 126 -14.77 4.99 -1.79
N ALA A 127 -14.76 4.70 -3.10
CA ALA A 127 -16.01 4.57 -3.87
C ALA A 127 -16.86 3.40 -3.36
N ALA A 128 -16.24 2.25 -3.10
CA ALA A 128 -16.93 1.09 -2.55
C ALA A 128 -17.35 1.31 -1.08
N MET A 129 -16.52 1.99 -0.28
CA MET A 129 -16.88 2.41 1.08
C MET A 129 -18.08 3.35 1.07
N GLY A 130 -18.15 4.28 0.12
CA GLY A 130 -19.30 5.17 -0.09
C GLY A 130 -20.58 4.39 -0.42
N ALA A 131 -20.48 3.39 -1.29
CA ALA A 131 -21.59 2.48 -1.60
C ALA A 131 -22.02 1.67 -0.36
N MET A 132 -21.07 1.07 0.37
CA MET A 132 -21.35 0.37 1.62
C MET A 132 -22.06 1.26 2.65
N ASN A 133 -21.63 2.52 2.81
CA ASN A 133 -22.26 3.47 3.73
C ASN A 133 -23.69 3.85 3.32
N SER A 134 -24.01 3.81 2.02
CA SER A 134 -25.37 4.07 1.53
C SER A 134 -26.32 2.88 1.77
N GLU A 135 -25.81 1.67 1.73
CA GLU A 135 -26.58 0.44 1.92
C GLU A 135 -26.72 0.06 3.42
N ILE A 136 -25.62 0.22 4.17
CA ILE A 136 -25.61 -0.06 5.61
C ILE A 136 -26.12 1.15 6.36
N LYS A 137 -27.40 1.14 6.74
CA LYS A 137 -28.07 2.25 7.45
C LYS A 137 -27.52 2.50 8.86
N ASP A 138 -26.90 1.50 9.49
CA ASP A 138 -26.35 1.60 10.84
C ASP A 138 -24.84 1.87 10.77
N LYS A 139 -24.43 3.02 11.28
CA LYS A 139 -23.01 3.45 11.32
C LYS A 139 -22.12 2.51 12.13
N LYS A 140 -22.66 1.84 13.15
CA LYS A 140 -21.88 0.89 13.96
C LYS A 140 -21.44 -0.32 13.14
N TRP A 141 -22.33 -0.87 12.33
CA TRP A 141 -22.03 -2.00 11.46
C TRP A 141 -21.11 -1.61 10.32
N PHE A 142 -21.26 -0.39 9.78
CA PHE A 142 -20.35 0.14 8.76
C PHE A 142 -18.91 0.24 9.29
N TRP A 143 -18.71 0.93 10.42
CA TRP A 143 -17.38 1.06 11.01
C TRP A 143 -16.83 -0.27 11.55
N GLY A 144 -17.70 -1.14 12.09
CA GLY A 144 -17.34 -2.49 12.48
C GLY A 144 -16.82 -3.33 11.32
N GLY A 145 -17.46 -3.22 10.16
CA GLY A 145 -17.00 -3.88 8.93
C GLY A 145 -15.63 -3.40 8.46
N ILE A 146 -15.39 -2.10 8.49
CA ILE A 146 -14.09 -1.52 8.14
C ILE A 146 -13.01 -1.97 9.13
N ALA A 147 -13.29 -1.92 10.43
CA ALA A 147 -12.36 -2.37 11.47
C ALA A 147 -12.03 -3.86 11.34
N LEU A 148 -13.05 -4.69 11.03
CA LEU A 148 -12.85 -6.12 10.77
C LEU A 148 -11.93 -6.36 9.58
N GLN A 149 -12.13 -5.64 8.47
CA GLN A 149 -11.30 -5.78 7.27
C GLN A 149 -9.86 -5.34 7.52
N LEU A 150 -9.65 -4.22 8.23
CA LEU A 150 -8.32 -3.76 8.64
C LEU A 150 -7.63 -4.79 9.55
N GLY A 151 -8.34 -5.28 10.56
CA GLY A 151 -7.83 -6.30 11.47
C GLY A 151 -7.48 -7.61 10.75
N THR A 152 -8.35 -8.06 9.83
CA THR A 152 -8.10 -9.26 9.03
C THR A 152 -6.89 -9.05 8.10
N GLY A 153 -6.81 -7.92 7.40
CA GLY A 153 -5.69 -7.60 6.52
C GLY A 153 -4.38 -7.58 7.27
N TYR A 154 -4.34 -6.93 8.43
CA TYR A 154 -3.17 -6.88 9.29
C TYR A 154 -2.78 -8.27 9.81
N SER A 155 -3.73 -9.05 10.34
CA SER A 155 -3.49 -10.38 10.88
C SER A 155 -2.97 -11.34 9.80
N VAL A 156 -3.59 -11.34 8.61
CA VAL A 156 -3.16 -12.19 7.49
C VAL A 156 -1.77 -11.81 7.02
N GLY A 157 -1.51 -10.51 6.79
CA GLY A 157 -0.19 -10.02 6.38
C GLY A 157 0.88 -10.38 7.41
N PHE A 158 0.61 -10.15 8.70
CA PHE A 158 1.51 -10.51 9.79
C PHE A 158 1.81 -12.01 9.84
N LEU A 159 0.78 -12.86 9.78
CA LEU A 159 0.97 -14.31 9.80
C LEU A 159 1.77 -14.81 8.60
N VAL A 160 1.47 -14.32 7.40
CA VAL A 160 2.20 -14.70 6.18
C VAL A 160 3.67 -14.29 6.29
N TYR A 161 3.96 -13.10 6.80
CA TYR A 161 5.32 -12.63 7.00
C TYR A 161 6.08 -13.47 8.04
N GLN A 162 5.49 -13.68 9.21
CA GLN A 162 6.16 -14.38 10.30
C GLN A 162 6.38 -15.88 10.00
N ILE A 163 5.35 -16.55 9.48
CA ILE A 163 5.45 -17.98 9.12
C ILE A 163 6.40 -18.15 7.93
N GLY A 164 6.29 -17.32 6.91
CA GLY A 164 7.15 -17.39 5.75
C GLY A 164 8.62 -17.09 6.09
N THR A 165 8.89 -16.12 6.96
CA THR A 165 10.25 -15.83 7.44
C THR A 165 10.79 -16.97 8.30
N LEU A 166 9.96 -17.55 9.17
CA LEU A 166 10.35 -18.70 9.98
C LEU A 166 10.74 -19.91 9.11
N ILE A 167 10.02 -20.19 8.04
CA ILE A 167 10.30 -21.28 7.11
C ILE A 167 11.59 -21.03 6.32
N THR A 168 11.83 -19.78 5.91
CA THR A 168 12.97 -19.44 5.02
C THR A 168 14.26 -19.18 5.76
N THR A 169 14.21 -18.59 6.95
CA THR A 169 15.40 -18.20 7.73
C THR A 169 15.57 -18.92 9.05
N GLY A 170 14.55 -19.66 9.50
CA GLY A 170 14.55 -20.35 10.80
C GLY A 170 14.43 -19.40 12.00
N SER A 171 14.20 -18.09 11.77
CA SER A 171 14.07 -17.07 12.81
C SER A 171 12.76 -16.26 12.63
N LEU A 172 12.27 -15.70 13.73
CA LEU A 172 11.11 -14.81 13.68
C LEU A 172 11.48 -13.51 12.96
N GLY A 173 10.56 -13.00 12.15
CA GLY A 173 10.73 -11.77 11.41
C GLY A 173 10.80 -10.53 12.30
N ALA A 174 11.37 -9.45 11.77
CA ALA A 174 11.43 -8.17 12.45
C ALA A 174 10.01 -7.69 12.81
N GLY A 175 9.88 -7.07 14.00
CA GLY A 175 8.61 -6.51 14.47
C GLY A 175 7.61 -7.52 15.05
N PHE A 176 8.01 -8.78 15.30
CA PHE A 176 7.13 -9.79 15.89
C PHE A 176 6.44 -9.32 17.19
N VAL A 177 7.21 -8.76 18.12
CA VAL A 177 6.68 -8.27 19.40
C VAL A 177 5.73 -7.09 19.18
N GLY A 178 6.09 -6.17 18.28
CA GLY A 178 5.23 -5.01 17.93
C GLY A 178 3.93 -5.43 17.27
N GLY A 179 3.96 -6.42 16.38
CA GLY A 179 2.78 -6.92 15.69
C GLY A 179 1.84 -7.75 16.55
N LEU A 180 2.31 -8.29 17.67
CA LEU A 180 1.48 -9.03 18.61
C LEU A 180 0.65 -8.11 19.54
N ILE A 181 1.07 -6.85 19.68
CA ILE A 181 0.39 -5.85 20.54
C ILE A 181 -0.80 -5.19 19.80
N PHE A 182 -0.81 -5.25 18.47
CA PHE A 182 -1.89 -4.77 17.61
C PHE A 182 -2.93 -5.86 17.34
#